data_000ea0463b3f494f14ddf4dbf73e5623
#
_entry.id   000ea0463b3f494f14ddf4dbf73e5623
#
_cell.length_a   1.000
_cell.length_b   1.000
_cell.length_c   1.000
_cell.angle_alpha   90.00
_cell.angle_beta   90.00
_cell.angle_gamma   90.00
#
_symmetry.space_group_name_H-M   'P 1'
#
loop_
_entity.id
_entity.type
_entity.pdbx_description
1 polymer ?
#
loop_
_entity_poly.entity_id
_entity_poly.type
_entity_poly.pdbx_seq_one_letter_code
_entity_poly.pdbx_strand_id
1 'polypeptide(L)'
;MNKLKSVGSAVAISLLAFGSFTAEEDAETRLLETNKCVKCDLNNAELEGAELRRADFSGAYLYRANLEYADLRGANFTGADLSNARLRGADIRNAIFNGAILKYTNFGDADLSGASFVDAKLRGARFANTKVDGIQF
;
A
#
# COMPACT_ATOMS: atom_id res chain seq x y z
N MET A 1 9.22 16.49 -0.22
CA MET A 1 7.94 16.12 -0.71
C MET A 1 7.93 15.24 -1.93
N ASN A 2 8.56 14.11 -1.86
CA ASN A 2 8.71 13.24 -2.99
C ASN A 2 7.90 11.96 -2.81
N LYS A 3 6.57 12.07 -2.79
CA LYS A 3 5.71 10.90 -2.92
C LYS A 3 5.99 10.11 -4.22
N LEU A 4 6.62 10.78 -5.20
CA LEU A 4 6.90 10.28 -6.54
C LEU A 4 8.29 9.64 -6.71
N LYS A 5 9.09 9.50 -5.65
CA LYS A 5 10.48 9.00 -5.76
C LYS A 5 10.62 7.61 -6.35
N SER A 6 9.59 6.82 -6.33
CA SER A 6 9.66 5.43 -6.74
C SER A 6 8.60 5.04 -7.76
N VAL A 7 7.80 5.98 -8.19
CA VAL A 7 6.85 5.72 -9.27
C VAL A 7 7.57 5.95 -10.58
N GLY A 8 7.59 4.95 -11.42
CA GLY A 8 8.28 4.99 -12.70
C GLY A 8 7.93 6.24 -13.51
N SER A 9 8.86 6.68 -14.32
CA SER A 9 8.81 7.90 -15.13
C SER A 9 7.51 8.12 -15.93
N ALA A 10 6.69 7.11 -16.12
CA ALA A 10 5.44 7.18 -16.87
C ALA A 10 4.38 8.10 -16.24
N VAL A 11 4.35 8.21 -14.90
CA VAL A 11 3.37 9.07 -14.20
C VAL A 11 3.71 10.54 -14.34
N ALA A 12 4.99 10.90 -14.32
CA ALA A 12 5.42 12.28 -14.46
C ALA A 12 5.19 12.83 -15.87
N ILE A 13 5.22 11.98 -16.88
CA ILE A 13 5.07 12.39 -18.28
C ILE A 13 3.62 12.72 -18.63
N SER A 14 2.65 12.01 -18.06
CA SER A 14 1.24 12.26 -18.34
C SER A 14 0.73 13.56 -17.72
N LEU A 15 1.33 14.01 -16.62
CA LEU A 15 0.99 15.29 -15.96
C LEU A 15 1.49 16.51 -16.71
N LEU A 16 2.57 16.38 -17.47
CA LEU A 16 3.20 17.50 -18.16
C LEU A 16 2.72 17.69 -19.60
N ALA A 17 2.14 16.68 -20.20
CA ALA A 17 1.93 16.68 -21.62
C ALA A 17 0.65 17.40 -22.06
N PHE A 18 -0.43 17.38 -21.28
CA PHE A 18 -1.72 17.87 -21.77
C PHE A 18 -2.65 18.25 -20.62
N GLY A 19 -2.92 19.51 -20.40
CA GLY A 19 -3.82 20.03 -19.37
C GLY A 19 -5.28 19.60 -19.46
N SER A 20 -5.61 18.52 -20.15
CA SER A 20 -6.95 17.95 -20.16
C SER A 20 -6.87 16.52 -19.64
N PHE A 21 -7.21 16.35 -18.39
CA PHE A 21 -7.49 15.02 -17.85
C PHE A 21 -8.79 14.52 -18.45
N THR A 22 -8.67 13.58 -19.35
CA THR A 22 -9.75 12.65 -19.63
C THR A 22 -9.93 11.77 -18.38
N ALA A 23 -11.14 11.27 -18.16
CA ALA A 23 -11.63 10.59 -16.97
C ALA A 23 -10.85 9.33 -16.49
N GLU A 24 -9.66 9.08 -17.00
CA GLU A 24 -8.79 7.94 -16.67
C GLU A 24 -7.49 8.42 -16.04
N GLU A 25 -7.61 9.20 -14.97
CA GLU A 25 -6.48 9.36 -14.06
C GLU A 25 -6.17 7.97 -13.50
N ASP A 26 -4.97 7.46 -13.77
CA ASP A 26 -4.61 6.16 -13.25
C ASP A 26 -4.60 6.17 -11.72
N ALA A 27 -4.84 5.00 -11.13
CA ALA A 27 -5.00 4.86 -9.69
C ALA A 27 -3.75 5.30 -8.91
N GLU A 28 -2.56 5.08 -9.48
CA GLU A 28 -1.30 5.48 -8.85
C GLU A 28 -1.17 6.99 -8.77
N THR A 29 -1.48 7.71 -9.85
CA THR A 29 -1.46 9.17 -9.87
C THR A 29 -2.42 9.74 -8.83
N ARG A 30 -3.65 9.25 -8.79
CA ARG A 30 -4.64 9.68 -7.80
C ARG A 30 -4.17 9.44 -6.38
N LEU A 31 -3.61 8.25 -6.09
CA LEU A 31 -3.06 7.92 -4.79
C LEU A 31 -1.98 8.91 -4.37
N LEU A 32 -1.02 9.16 -5.25
CA LEU A 32 0.13 10.01 -4.95
C LEU A 32 -0.25 11.48 -4.76
N GLU A 33 -1.25 11.95 -5.46
CA GLU A 33 -1.71 13.33 -5.35
C GLU A 33 -2.67 13.57 -4.17
N THR A 34 -3.58 12.63 -3.94
CA THR A 34 -4.68 12.82 -2.98
C THR A 34 -4.51 12.00 -1.70
N ASN A 35 -3.59 11.05 -1.69
CA ASN A 35 -3.43 10.05 -0.62
C ASN A 35 -4.67 9.16 -0.43
N LYS A 36 -5.51 9.03 -1.45
CA LYS A 36 -6.75 8.24 -1.43
C LYS A 36 -6.87 7.34 -2.64
N CYS A 37 -7.09 6.08 -2.39
CA CYS A 37 -7.32 5.09 -3.43
C CYS A 37 -8.35 4.05 -2.99
N VAL A 38 -9.52 4.53 -2.59
CA VAL A 38 -10.63 3.66 -2.16
C VAL A 38 -11.13 2.85 -3.36
N LYS A 39 -11.12 1.51 -3.21
CA LYS A 39 -11.51 0.55 -4.25
C LYS A 39 -10.77 0.71 -5.59
N CYS A 40 -9.61 1.37 -5.60
CA CYS A 40 -8.78 1.49 -6.80
C CYS A 40 -8.19 0.15 -7.24
N ASP A 41 -7.89 0.03 -8.51
CA ASP A 41 -7.06 -1.03 -9.05
C ASP A 41 -5.58 -0.60 -9.03
N LEU A 42 -4.84 -1.16 -8.09
CA LEU A 42 -3.40 -1.01 -7.92
C LEU A 42 -2.70 -2.36 -8.08
N ASN A 43 -3.31 -3.28 -8.82
CA ASN A 43 -2.69 -4.57 -9.07
C ASN A 43 -1.35 -4.39 -9.81
N ASN A 44 -0.32 -5.04 -9.29
CA ASN A 44 1.06 -4.93 -9.77
C ASN A 44 1.68 -3.52 -9.71
N ALA A 45 1.09 -2.57 -8.97
CA ALA A 45 1.61 -1.22 -8.83
C ALA A 45 3.02 -1.22 -8.24
N GLU A 46 3.89 -0.35 -8.73
CA GLU A 46 5.26 -0.17 -8.25
C GLU A 46 5.32 1.06 -7.32
N LEU A 47 5.15 0.80 -6.03
CA LEU A 47 5.09 1.81 -4.96
C LEU A 47 6.25 1.67 -3.97
N GLU A 48 7.39 1.11 -4.42
CA GLU A 48 8.58 0.93 -3.59
C GLU A 48 9.06 2.27 -3.04
N GLY A 49 9.28 2.33 -1.73
CA GLY A 49 9.76 3.53 -1.03
C GLY A 49 8.79 4.71 -1.04
N ALA A 50 7.54 4.52 -1.50
CA ALA A 50 6.56 5.60 -1.57
C ALA A 50 6.18 6.16 -0.19
N GLU A 51 5.96 7.47 -0.11
CA GLU A 51 5.51 8.16 1.10
C GLU A 51 3.97 8.18 1.15
N LEU A 52 3.39 7.17 1.80
CA LEU A 52 1.94 6.92 1.81
C LEU A 52 1.35 6.91 3.22
N ARG A 53 1.89 7.77 4.08
CA ARG A 53 1.39 7.90 5.46
C ARG A 53 -0.09 8.28 5.46
N ARG A 54 -0.88 7.52 6.26
CA ARG A 54 -2.32 7.72 6.40
C ARG A 54 -3.09 7.63 5.08
N ALA A 55 -2.50 7.00 4.06
CA ALA A 55 -3.19 6.78 2.79
C ALA A 55 -4.42 5.88 3.00
N ASP A 56 -5.47 6.16 2.24
CA ASP A 56 -6.69 5.37 2.30
C ASP A 56 -6.77 4.40 1.12
N PHE A 57 -6.53 3.13 1.41
CA PHE A 57 -6.59 2.00 0.48
C PHE A 57 -7.82 1.12 0.73
N SER A 58 -8.85 1.65 1.40
CA SER A 58 -10.03 0.85 1.76
C SER A 58 -10.63 0.15 0.53
N GLY A 59 -10.73 -1.18 0.59
CA GLY A 59 -11.25 -2.01 -0.49
C GLY A 59 -10.43 -2.01 -1.78
N ALA A 60 -9.22 -1.44 -1.80
CA ALA A 60 -8.37 -1.40 -2.98
C ALA A 60 -7.86 -2.78 -3.39
N TYR A 61 -7.55 -2.95 -4.66
CA TYR A 61 -6.94 -4.15 -5.22
C TYR A 61 -5.45 -3.91 -5.38
N LEU A 62 -4.64 -4.61 -4.58
CA LEU A 62 -3.18 -4.48 -4.50
C LEU A 62 -2.49 -5.83 -4.77
N TYR A 63 -3.12 -6.70 -5.55
CA TYR A 63 -2.55 -7.99 -5.88
C TYR A 63 -1.17 -7.82 -6.54
N ARG A 64 -0.16 -8.46 -5.95
CA ARG A 64 1.24 -8.35 -6.38
C ARG A 64 1.84 -6.94 -6.37
N ALA A 65 1.22 -5.97 -5.74
CA ALA A 65 1.80 -4.63 -5.62
C ALA A 65 3.15 -4.67 -4.87
N ASN A 66 4.07 -3.85 -5.31
CA ASN A 66 5.36 -3.65 -4.66
C ASN A 66 5.30 -2.41 -3.76
N LEU A 67 5.25 -2.64 -2.45
CA LEU A 67 5.26 -1.62 -1.40
C LEU A 67 6.51 -1.75 -0.50
N GLU A 68 7.57 -2.37 -1.02
CA GLU A 68 8.80 -2.55 -0.25
C GLU A 68 9.36 -1.18 0.18
N TYR A 69 9.77 -1.10 1.44
CA TYR A 69 10.36 0.11 2.04
C TYR A 69 9.44 1.34 2.03
N ALA A 70 8.16 1.21 1.73
CA ALA A 70 7.21 2.32 1.75
C ALA A 70 6.93 2.80 3.19
N ASP A 71 6.64 4.09 3.33
CA ASP A 71 6.13 4.67 4.58
C ASP A 71 4.60 4.62 4.57
N LEU A 72 4.06 3.60 5.26
CA LEU A 72 2.62 3.30 5.32
C LEU A 72 2.04 3.53 6.73
N ARG A 73 2.71 4.35 7.54
CA ARG A 73 2.26 4.60 8.91
C ARG A 73 0.84 5.15 8.95
N GLY A 74 -0.03 4.45 9.70
CA GLY A 74 -1.43 4.82 9.84
C GLY A 74 -2.27 4.66 8.57
N ALA A 75 -1.76 3.99 7.54
CA ALA A 75 -2.52 3.72 6.31
C ALA A 75 -3.71 2.78 6.59
N ASN A 76 -4.79 2.97 5.85
CA ASN A 76 -6.01 2.19 5.99
C ASN A 76 -6.18 1.21 4.83
N PHE A 77 -6.00 -0.08 5.10
CA PHE A 77 -6.18 -1.20 4.16
C PHE A 77 -7.44 -2.01 4.47
N THR A 78 -8.42 -1.44 5.15
CA THR A 78 -9.66 -2.16 5.51
C THR A 78 -10.30 -2.77 4.27
N GLY A 79 -10.48 -4.10 4.29
CA GLY A 79 -11.08 -4.84 3.19
C GLY A 79 -10.29 -4.88 1.89
N ALA A 80 -9.05 -4.38 1.85
CA ALA A 80 -8.20 -4.41 0.65
C ALA A 80 -7.69 -5.82 0.33
N ASP A 81 -7.40 -6.10 -0.93
CA ASP A 81 -6.76 -7.34 -1.36
C ASP A 81 -5.28 -7.09 -1.66
N LEU A 82 -4.41 -7.53 -0.75
CA LEU A 82 -2.95 -7.46 -0.87
C LEU A 82 -2.34 -8.85 -1.14
N SER A 83 -3.09 -9.77 -1.72
CA SER A 83 -2.57 -11.11 -1.98
C SER A 83 -1.29 -11.04 -2.81
N ASN A 84 -0.24 -11.75 -2.37
CA ASN A 84 1.09 -11.76 -2.97
C ASN A 84 1.81 -10.40 -3.02
N ALA A 85 1.30 -9.37 -2.35
CA ALA A 85 1.97 -8.09 -2.28
C ALA A 85 3.30 -8.19 -1.50
N ARG A 86 4.22 -7.29 -1.81
CA ARG A 86 5.53 -7.20 -1.16
C ARG A 86 5.55 -5.96 -0.29
N LEU A 87 5.68 -6.17 1.03
CA LEU A 87 5.78 -5.09 2.03
C LEU A 87 7.07 -5.23 2.86
N ARG A 88 8.09 -5.87 2.28
CA ARG A 88 9.36 -6.07 2.96
C ARG A 88 9.98 -4.72 3.34
N GLY A 89 10.41 -4.62 4.60
CA GLY A 89 11.07 -3.41 5.10
C GLY A 89 10.18 -2.18 5.18
N ALA A 90 8.86 -2.30 4.93
CA ALA A 90 7.94 -1.17 5.03
C ALA A 90 7.71 -0.74 6.48
N ASP A 91 7.50 0.54 6.69
CA ASP A 91 7.05 1.08 7.98
C ASP A 91 5.52 1.12 8.00
N ILE A 92 4.92 0.14 8.69
CA ILE A 92 3.47 -0.10 8.68
C ILE A 92 2.88 0.15 10.07
N ARG A 93 3.56 0.91 10.91
CA ARG A 93 3.12 1.21 12.27
C ARG A 93 1.73 1.84 12.29
N ASN A 94 0.86 1.30 13.15
CA ASN A 94 -0.51 1.78 13.33
C ASN A 94 -1.38 1.69 12.05
N ALA A 95 -0.99 0.92 11.05
CA ALA A 95 -1.84 0.67 9.88
C ALA A 95 -3.01 -0.26 10.22
N ILE A 96 -4.09 -0.17 9.45
CA ILE A 96 -5.32 -0.93 9.66
C ILE A 96 -5.51 -1.90 8.50
N PHE A 97 -5.46 -3.21 8.79
CA PHE A 97 -5.70 -4.30 7.83
C PHE A 97 -6.99 -5.08 8.13
N ASN A 98 -7.93 -4.47 8.83
CA ASN A 98 -9.14 -5.16 9.24
C ASN A 98 -9.93 -5.69 8.05
N GLY A 99 -10.21 -7.00 8.04
CA GLY A 99 -10.89 -7.67 6.95
C GLY A 99 -10.08 -7.76 5.64
N ALA A 100 -8.83 -7.34 5.62
CA ALA A 100 -7.98 -7.41 4.43
C ALA A 100 -7.63 -8.85 4.02
N ILE A 101 -7.41 -9.07 2.75
CA ILE A 101 -6.92 -10.34 2.20
C ILE A 101 -5.40 -10.22 2.03
N LEU A 102 -4.67 -10.95 2.88
CA LEU A 102 -3.20 -10.89 2.98
C LEU A 102 -2.55 -12.24 2.65
N LYS A 103 -3.17 -13.00 1.75
CA LYS A 103 -2.66 -14.32 1.37
C LYS A 103 -1.31 -14.19 0.68
N TYR A 104 -0.31 -14.92 1.23
CA TYR A 104 1.06 -14.93 0.70
C TYR A 104 1.74 -13.55 0.66
N THR A 105 1.22 -12.57 1.38
CA THR A 105 1.84 -11.25 1.53
C THR A 105 3.16 -11.37 2.28
N ASN A 106 4.19 -10.66 1.82
CA ASN A 106 5.50 -10.66 2.44
C ASN A 106 5.73 -9.41 3.28
N PHE A 107 5.72 -9.55 4.59
CA PHE A 107 6.01 -8.49 5.58
C PHE A 107 7.44 -8.58 6.14
N GLY A 108 8.31 -9.39 5.58
CA GLY A 108 9.66 -9.57 6.12
C GLY A 108 10.36 -8.24 6.42
N ASP A 109 11.06 -8.16 7.54
CA ASP A 109 11.79 -6.97 7.98
C ASP A 109 10.92 -5.69 8.19
N ALA A 110 9.59 -5.77 8.10
CA ALA A 110 8.68 -4.63 8.30
C ALA A 110 8.45 -4.31 9.78
N ASP A 111 8.06 -3.08 10.06
CA ASP A 111 7.59 -2.67 11.39
C ASP A 111 6.06 -2.58 11.42
N LEU A 112 5.42 -3.55 12.10
CA LEU A 112 3.97 -3.68 12.23
C LEU A 112 3.45 -3.17 13.59
N SER A 113 4.29 -2.52 14.38
CA SER A 113 3.92 -2.12 15.74
C SER A 113 2.63 -1.29 15.76
N GLY A 114 1.68 -1.71 16.58
CA GLY A 114 0.37 -1.07 16.71
C GLY A 114 -0.59 -1.32 15.54
N ALA A 115 -0.24 -2.13 14.56
CA ALA A 115 -1.14 -2.44 13.45
C ALA A 115 -2.31 -3.34 13.88
N SER A 116 -3.45 -3.22 13.19
CA SER A 116 -4.64 -4.02 13.44
C SER A 116 -4.93 -4.96 12.27
N PHE A 117 -5.13 -6.25 12.59
CA PHE A 117 -5.42 -7.32 11.63
C PHE A 117 -6.74 -8.04 11.93
N VAL A 118 -7.68 -7.37 12.61
CA VAL A 118 -8.96 -7.97 12.96
C VAL A 118 -9.66 -8.53 11.72
N ASP A 119 -10.04 -9.82 11.75
CA ASP A 119 -10.66 -10.53 10.62
C ASP A 119 -9.83 -10.59 9.33
N ALA A 120 -8.54 -10.27 9.36
CA ALA A 120 -7.66 -10.36 8.20
C ALA A 120 -7.38 -11.83 7.81
N LYS A 121 -7.23 -12.09 6.51
CA LYS A 121 -6.95 -13.43 5.98
C LYS A 121 -5.44 -13.59 5.70
N LEU A 122 -4.71 -14.18 6.64
CA LEU A 122 -3.25 -14.24 6.67
C LEU A 122 -2.65 -15.54 6.10
N ARG A 123 -3.41 -16.36 5.39
CA ARG A 123 -2.90 -17.64 4.88
C ARG A 123 -1.62 -17.45 4.06
N GLY A 124 -0.53 -18.08 4.50
CA GLY A 124 0.76 -18.02 3.79
C GLY A 124 1.50 -16.68 3.91
N ALA A 125 0.99 -15.72 4.68
CA ALA A 125 1.70 -14.47 4.94
C ALA A 125 3.04 -14.73 5.66
N ARG A 126 4.06 -13.94 5.35
CA ARG A 126 5.42 -14.09 5.89
C ARG A 126 5.78 -12.92 6.77
N PHE A 127 6.28 -13.23 7.97
CA PHE A 127 6.61 -12.24 9.02
C PHE A 127 8.05 -12.40 9.53
N ALA A 128 8.99 -12.81 8.69
CA ALA A 128 10.39 -12.96 9.11
C ALA A 128 10.97 -11.62 9.56
N ASN A 129 11.55 -11.58 10.75
CA ASN A 129 12.20 -10.40 11.35
C ASN A 129 11.28 -9.17 11.49
N THR A 130 9.96 -9.34 11.55
CA THR A 130 9.04 -8.22 11.76
C THR A 130 9.01 -7.75 13.20
N LYS A 131 8.78 -6.46 13.40
CA LYS A 131 8.41 -5.91 14.70
C LYS A 131 6.89 -5.96 14.84
N VAL A 132 6.40 -6.46 15.97
CA VAL A 132 4.97 -6.78 16.17
C VAL A 132 4.43 -6.27 17.52
N ASP A 133 5.03 -5.27 18.10
CA ASP A 133 4.60 -4.74 19.39
C ASP A 133 3.20 -4.12 19.31
N GLY A 134 2.29 -4.57 20.18
CA GLY A 134 0.94 -4.02 20.25
C GLY A 134 0.03 -4.32 19.06
N ILE A 135 0.32 -5.37 18.29
CA ILE A 135 -0.55 -5.87 17.21
C ILE A 135 -1.90 -6.32 17.76
N GLN A 136 -2.95 -6.11 16.99
CA GLN A 136 -4.31 -6.60 17.27
C GLN A 136 -4.75 -7.59 16.18
N PHE A 137 -5.35 -8.70 16.60
CA PHE A 137 -5.95 -9.72 15.74
C PHE A 137 -7.43 -9.87 15.98
#